data_0466a8e928113d7bd39aab309ba96de6
#
_entry.id   0466a8e928113d7bd39aab309ba96de6
#
_cell.length_a   1.000
_cell.length_b   1.000
_cell.length_c   1.000
_cell.angle_alpha   90.00
_cell.angle_beta   90.00
_cell.angle_gamma   90.00
#
_symmetry.space_group_name_H-M   'P 1'
#
loop_
_entity.id
_entity.type
_entity.pdbx_description
1 polymer ?
#
loop_
_entity_poly.entity_id
_entity_poly.type
_entity_poly.pdbx_seq_one_letter_code
_entity_poly.pdbx_strand_id
1 'polypeptide(L)'
;MTLHAFNSGCNIIGIQKNDRRYGMCCAWAQMIDYDKLTMLLGAQSITAQSLAVGDILGVSALSKGQEPIAITFGSGHSDVLDKWTGIPYRKEGTALLVEGAKTQMVCRVRDILHLSGIENDSLLVLEVLSYDQSTGSAFLSADEV
;
A
#
# COMPACT_ATOMS: atom_id res chain seq x y z
N MET A 1 -4.09 25.17 9.10
CA MET A 1 -3.67 24.01 9.94
C MET A 1 -4.29 22.75 9.38
N THR A 2 -3.50 21.71 9.23
CA THR A 2 -3.98 20.40 8.78
C THR A 2 -4.28 19.51 9.98
N LEU A 3 -5.44 18.86 9.97
CA LEU A 3 -5.81 17.93 11.04
C LEU A 3 -4.96 16.68 10.99
N HIS A 4 -4.40 16.28 12.14
CA HIS A 4 -3.73 15.00 12.35
C HIS A 4 -4.44 14.27 13.49
N ALA A 5 -5.53 13.57 13.16
CA ALA A 5 -6.36 12.93 14.18
C ALA A 5 -5.68 11.70 14.80
N PHE A 6 -4.91 10.96 14.01
CA PHE A 6 -4.22 9.74 14.42
C PHE A 6 -2.87 9.66 13.73
N ASN A 7 -1.99 8.82 14.25
CA ASN A 7 -0.74 8.51 13.58
C ASN A 7 -1.03 7.71 12.31
N SER A 8 -0.34 8.07 11.23
CA SER A 8 -0.43 7.36 9.96
C SER A 8 0.95 6.83 9.58
N GLY A 9 0.99 5.62 9.03
CA GLY A 9 2.20 5.02 8.52
C GLY A 9 2.40 5.33 7.03
N CYS A 10 3.47 4.78 6.49
CA CYS A 10 3.75 4.78 5.06
C CYS A 10 3.61 3.34 4.58
N ASN A 11 2.57 3.06 3.81
CA ASN A 11 2.23 1.70 3.43
C ASN A 11 2.25 1.60 1.91
N ILE A 12 3.06 0.70 1.38
CA ILE A 12 3.21 0.52 -0.05
C ILE A 12 2.30 -0.60 -0.51
N ILE A 13 1.39 -0.29 -1.42
CA ILE A 13 0.64 -1.29 -2.17
C ILE A 13 1.44 -1.66 -3.40
N GLY A 14 1.60 -2.95 -3.67
CA GLY A 14 2.32 -3.42 -4.83
C GLY A 14 1.63 -4.60 -5.49
N ILE A 15 1.44 -4.52 -6.80
CA ILE A 15 0.86 -5.61 -7.59
C ILE A 15 1.43 -5.61 -8.99
N GLN A 16 1.63 -6.81 -9.54
CA GLN A 16 1.98 -6.98 -10.94
C GLN A 16 0.81 -7.55 -11.71
N LYS A 17 0.38 -6.83 -12.75
CA LYS A 17 -0.72 -7.23 -13.62
C LYS A 17 -0.29 -7.03 -15.07
N ASN A 18 -0.43 -8.07 -15.92
CA ASN A 18 -0.17 -7.97 -17.36
C ASN A 18 1.21 -7.37 -17.66
N ASP A 19 2.25 -7.89 -17.00
CA ASP A 19 3.65 -7.45 -17.15
C ASP A 19 3.93 -6.03 -16.66
N ARG A 20 2.97 -5.34 -16.02
CA ARG A 20 3.17 -4.05 -15.40
C ARG A 20 3.22 -4.18 -13.89
N ARG A 21 4.12 -3.40 -13.30
CA ARG A 21 4.25 -3.29 -11.85
C ARG A 21 3.61 -1.99 -11.40
N TYR A 22 2.60 -2.11 -10.53
CA TYR A 22 1.90 -0.97 -9.95
C TYR A 22 2.33 -0.81 -8.50
N GLY A 23 2.43 0.42 -8.05
CA GLY A 23 2.73 0.72 -6.65
C GLY A 23 2.36 2.13 -6.27
N MET A 24 1.96 2.29 -5.02
CA MET A 24 1.67 3.59 -4.44
C MET A 24 1.86 3.55 -2.93
N CYS A 25 2.12 4.71 -2.35
CA CYS A 25 2.15 4.89 -0.90
C CYS A 25 0.79 5.36 -0.41
N CYS A 26 0.25 4.68 0.59
CA CYS A 26 -1.02 5.02 1.22
C CYS A 26 -0.81 5.22 2.72
N ALA A 27 -1.19 6.40 3.22
CA ALA A 27 -1.13 6.70 4.65
C ALA A 27 -2.41 6.26 5.38
N TRP A 28 -3.53 6.22 4.70
CA TRP A 28 -4.84 5.95 5.31
C TRP A 28 -5.13 4.45 5.25
N ALA A 29 -4.52 3.73 6.19
CA ALA A 29 -4.62 2.28 6.31
C ALA A 29 -4.92 1.93 7.76
N GLN A 30 -5.82 0.98 7.98
CA GLN A 30 -6.24 0.59 9.31
C GLN A 30 -6.59 -0.90 9.35
N MET A 31 -6.19 -1.58 10.43
CA MET A 31 -6.75 -2.89 10.75
C MET A 31 -8.17 -2.72 11.25
N ILE A 32 -9.09 -3.54 10.75
CA ILE A 32 -10.49 -3.57 11.20
C ILE A 32 -10.87 -4.91 11.80
N ASP A 33 -10.01 -5.92 11.65
CA ASP A 33 -10.11 -7.23 12.27
C ASP A 33 -8.71 -7.83 12.29
N TYR A 34 -8.52 -9.00 12.85
CA TYR A 34 -7.21 -9.64 12.95
C TYR A 34 -6.60 -9.97 11.59
N ASP A 35 -7.43 -10.19 10.57
CA ASP A 35 -6.99 -10.52 9.22
C ASP A 35 -7.62 -9.59 8.16
N LYS A 36 -8.12 -8.44 8.56
CA LYS A 36 -8.79 -7.52 7.64
C LYS A 36 -8.22 -6.11 7.76
N LEU A 37 -7.99 -5.49 6.62
CA LEU A 37 -7.49 -4.11 6.52
C LEU A 37 -8.45 -3.29 5.69
N THR A 38 -8.50 -1.98 5.97
CA THR A 38 -9.04 -0.99 5.04
C THR A 38 -7.93 -0.07 4.60
N MET A 39 -7.93 0.31 3.32
CA MET A 39 -6.99 1.29 2.78
C MET A 39 -7.75 2.21 1.82
N LEU A 40 -7.66 3.51 2.04
CA LEU A 40 -8.33 4.49 1.17
C LEU A 40 -7.32 5.00 0.14
N LEU A 41 -7.63 4.78 -1.13
CA LEU A 41 -6.79 5.19 -2.26
C LEU A 41 -7.45 6.34 -3.00
N GLY A 42 -6.67 7.39 -3.28
CA GLY A 42 -7.18 8.57 -3.96
C GLY A 42 -7.58 8.30 -5.42
N ALA A 43 -8.51 9.10 -5.92
CA ALA A 43 -9.08 8.97 -7.27
C ALA A 43 -8.04 9.07 -8.38
N GLN A 44 -6.93 9.77 -8.14
CA GLN A 44 -5.88 9.99 -9.13
C GLN A 44 -4.91 8.82 -9.25
N SER A 45 -5.02 7.82 -8.40
CA SER A 45 -4.07 6.69 -8.37
C SER A 45 -4.34 5.74 -9.53
N ILE A 46 -3.33 5.56 -10.38
CA ILE A 46 -3.36 4.56 -11.43
C ILE A 46 -3.36 3.15 -10.82
N THR A 47 -2.64 2.97 -9.72
CA THR A 47 -2.66 1.69 -8.98
C THR A 47 -4.09 1.36 -8.54
N ALA A 48 -4.80 2.32 -7.93
CA ALA A 48 -6.19 2.09 -7.50
C ALA A 48 -7.09 1.71 -8.69
N GLN A 49 -6.93 2.37 -9.82
CA GLN A 49 -7.73 2.10 -11.02
C GLN A 49 -7.47 0.72 -11.61
N SER A 50 -6.31 0.13 -11.34
CA SER A 50 -5.94 -1.18 -11.86
C SER A 50 -6.53 -2.34 -11.05
N LEU A 51 -7.02 -2.08 -9.84
CA LEU A 51 -7.44 -3.13 -8.91
C LEU A 51 -8.86 -3.60 -9.16
N ALA A 52 -9.08 -4.90 -8.93
CA ALA A 52 -10.39 -5.52 -8.99
C ALA A 52 -10.56 -6.44 -7.77
N VAL A 53 -11.81 -6.68 -7.40
CA VAL A 53 -12.13 -7.66 -6.36
C VAL A 53 -11.56 -9.02 -6.74
N GLY A 54 -10.88 -9.67 -5.81
CA GLY A 54 -10.19 -10.95 -6.03
C GLY A 54 -8.71 -10.81 -6.33
N ASP A 55 -8.22 -9.62 -6.66
CA ASP A 55 -6.79 -9.41 -6.89
C ASP A 55 -5.98 -9.72 -5.62
N ILE A 56 -4.79 -10.28 -5.82
CA ILE A 56 -3.82 -10.53 -4.76
C ILE A 56 -2.71 -9.48 -4.88
N LEU A 57 -2.51 -8.72 -3.83
CA LEU A 57 -1.53 -7.63 -3.79
C LEU A 57 -0.68 -7.70 -2.52
N GLY A 58 0.43 -6.97 -2.54
CA GLY A 58 1.28 -6.81 -1.37
C GLY A 58 1.00 -5.49 -0.67
N VAL A 59 1.05 -5.52 0.65
CA VAL A 59 1.03 -4.32 1.49
C VAL A 59 2.28 -4.35 2.36
N SER A 60 3.12 -3.33 2.23
CA SER A 60 4.35 -3.22 2.99
C SER A 60 4.29 -1.97 3.85
N ALA A 61 4.21 -2.16 5.17
CA ALA A 61 4.30 -1.05 6.12
C ALA A 61 5.79 -0.76 6.35
N LEU A 62 6.24 0.41 5.93
CA LEU A 62 7.66 0.73 5.90
C LEU A 62 8.25 0.90 7.29
N SER A 63 9.55 0.59 7.41
CA SER A 63 10.36 0.80 8.60
C SER A 63 10.98 2.19 8.60
N LYS A 64 11.33 2.70 9.77
CA LYS A 64 12.20 3.88 9.88
C LYS A 64 13.48 3.65 9.07
N GLY A 65 13.89 4.67 8.33
CA GLY A 65 15.03 4.58 7.41
C GLY A 65 14.61 4.34 5.97
N GLN A 66 13.36 4.02 5.71
CA GLN A 66 12.85 3.78 4.35
C GLN A 66 12.12 5.00 3.76
N GLU A 67 12.41 6.21 4.25
CA GLU A 67 11.84 7.45 3.74
C GLU A 67 11.99 7.60 2.22
N PRO A 68 13.16 7.28 1.61
CA PRO A 68 13.31 7.38 0.16
C PRO A 68 12.31 6.51 -0.62
N ILE A 69 11.98 5.34 -0.08
CA ILE A 69 11.00 4.44 -0.71
C ILE A 69 9.61 5.07 -0.65
N ALA A 70 9.22 5.63 0.50
CA ALA A 70 7.95 6.32 0.64
C ALA A 70 7.81 7.47 -0.35
N ILE A 71 8.88 8.26 -0.51
CA ILE A 71 8.90 9.39 -1.46
C ILE A 71 8.75 8.89 -2.90
N THR A 72 9.46 7.83 -3.26
CA THR A 72 9.39 7.25 -4.61
C THR A 72 7.97 6.81 -4.95
N PHE A 73 7.29 6.11 -4.03
CA PHE A 73 5.94 5.62 -4.28
C PHE A 73 4.87 6.69 -4.10
N GLY A 74 5.18 7.79 -3.43
CA GLY A 74 4.26 8.91 -3.25
C GLY A 74 4.28 9.91 -4.41
N SER A 75 5.15 9.77 -5.39
CA SER A 75 5.30 10.72 -6.50
C SER A 75 5.12 10.03 -7.85
N GLY A 76 4.61 10.77 -8.84
CA GLY A 76 4.37 10.26 -10.19
C GLY A 76 3.22 9.25 -10.26
N HIS A 77 3.05 8.63 -11.42
CA HIS A 77 2.01 7.64 -11.68
C HIS A 77 2.63 6.38 -12.29
N SER A 78 2.10 5.20 -11.93
CA SER A 78 2.60 3.91 -12.40
C SER A 78 2.34 3.66 -13.88
N ASP A 79 1.54 4.48 -14.56
CA ASP A 79 1.33 4.38 -16.00
C ASP A 79 2.51 4.94 -16.80
N VAL A 80 3.29 5.85 -16.22
CA VAL A 80 4.45 6.48 -16.87
C VAL A 80 5.77 6.11 -16.20
N LEU A 81 5.73 5.67 -14.94
CA LEU A 81 6.91 5.30 -14.16
C LEU A 81 6.77 3.92 -13.57
N ASP A 82 7.79 3.09 -13.77
CA ASP A 82 7.92 1.87 -12.98
C ASP A 82 8.63 2.23 -11.67
N LYS A 83 7.84 2.49 -10.63
CA LYS A 83 8.35 2.91 -9.33
C LYS A 83 9.16 1.82 -8.62
N TRP A 84 9.03 0.57 -9.06
CA TRP A 84 9.74 -0.56 -8.47
C TRP A 84 11.19 -0.68 -8.96
N THR A 85 11.57 0.03 -10.02
CA THR A 85 12.94 0.01 -10.51
C THR A 85 13.89 0.52 -9.43
N GLY A 86 14.87 -0.31 -9.06
CA GLY A 86 15.84 0.02 -8.01
C GLY A 86 15.35 -0.20 -6.59
N ILE A 87 14.11 -0.62 -6.38
CA ILE A 87 13.58 -0.91 -5.06
C ILE A 87 13.83 -2.40 -4.74
N PRO A 88 14.47 -2.72 -3.61
CA PRO A 88 14.58 -4.12 -3.19
C PRO A 88 13.19 -4.66 -2.85
N TYR A 89 12.77 -5.71 -3.56
CA TYR A 89 11.46 -6.29 -3.33
C TYR A 89 11.48 -7.80 -3.58
N ARG A 90 10.46 -8.47 -3.06
CA ARG A 90 10.17 -9.86 -3.41
C ARG A 90 8.76 -9.95 -3.96
N LYS A 91 8.52 -10.99 -4.74
CA LYS A 91 7.25 -11.22 -5.40
C LYS A 91 6.66 -12.54 -4.92
N GLU A 92 5.39 -12.52 -4.51
CA GLU A 92 4.62 -13.72 -4.21
C GLU A 92 3.36 -13.72 -5.07
N GLY A 93 3.31 -14.57 -6.10
CA GLY A 93 2.23 -14.51 -7.08
C GLY A 93 2.23 -13.16 -7.77
N THR A 94 1.15 -12.41 -7.65
CA THR A 94 1.03 -11.03 -8.16
C THR A 94 1.39 -9.98 -7.12
N ALA A 95 1.59 -10.36 -5.86
CA ALA A 95 1.93 -9.43 -4.78
C ALA A 95 3.39 -9.00 -4.86
N LEU A 96 3.63 -7.69 -4.76
CA LEU A 96 4.97 -7.11 -4.67
C LEU A 96 5.15 -6.55 -3.25
N LEU A 97 6.24 -6.95 -2.60
CA LEU A 97 6.51 -6.63 -1.20
C LEU A 97 7.88 -5.98 -1.09
N VAL A 98 7.95 -4.85 -0.36
CA VAL A 98 9.19 -4.12 -0.15
C VAL A 98 10.06 -4.86 0.87
N GLU A 99 11.31 -5.15 0.50
CA GLU A 99 12.27 -5.75 1.43
C GLU A 99 12.64 -4.75 2.52
N GLY A 100 12.82 -5.25 3.74
CA GLY A 100 13.16 -4.43 4.89
C GLY A 100 11.99 -3.71 5.55
N ALA A 101 10.78 -3.84 5.03
CA ALA A 101 9.59 -3.25 5.63
C ALA A 101 9.33 -3.84 7.02
N LYS A 102 8.72 -3.04 7.90
CA LYS A 102 8.33 -3.49 9.24
C LYS A 102 7.35 -4.65 9.18
N THR A 103 6.37 -4.56 8.28
CA THR A 103 5.38 -5.61 8.06
C THR A 103 5.19 -5.78 6.56
N GLN A 104 5.17 -7.04 6.12
CA GLN A 104 4.86 -7.41 4.74
C GLN A 104 3.64 -8.32 4.76
N MET A 105 2.62 -7.96 4.01
CA MET A 105 1.36 -8.70 3.99
C MET A 105 0.95 -9.01 2.56
N VAL A 106 0.59 -10.27 2.31
CA VAL A 106 -0.04 -10.68 1.05
C VAL A 106 -1.55 -10.67 1.30
N CYS A 107 -2.28 -9.90 0.52
CA CYS A 107 -3.68 -9.64 0.76
C CYS A 107 -4.53 -9.89 -0.49
N ARG A 108 -5.78 -10.33 -0.27
CA ARG A 108 -6.79 -10.41 -1.32
C ARG A 108 -7.74 -9.22 -1.21
N VAL A 109 -8.04 -8.58 -2.33
CA VAL A 109 -9.08 -7.54 -2.38
C VAL A 109 -10.45 -8.21 -2.24
N ARG A 110 -11.11 -7.95 -1.11
CA ARG A 110 -12.44 -8.50 -0.82
C ARG A 110 -13.54 -7.59 -1.29
N ASP A 111 -13.33 -6.27 -1.21
CA ASP A 111 -14.32 -5.28 -1.59
C ASP A 111 -13.64 -3.99 -2.02
N ILE A 112 -14.30 -3.23 -2.89
CA ILE A 112 -13.89 -1.88 -3.28
C ILE A 112 -15.13 -1.00 -3.14
N LEU A 113 -15.10 -0.09 -2.19
CA LEU A 113 -16.24 0.76 -1.86
C LEU A 113 -15.98 2.20 -2.27
N HIS A 114 -17.03 2.88 -2.68
CA HIS A 114 -17.00 4.30 -3.02
C HIS A 114 -17.94 5.02 -2.07
N LEU A 115 -17.37 5.62 -1.02
CA LEU A 115 -18.14 6.17 0.08
C LEU A 115 -18.79 7.50 -0.29
N SER A 116 -19.96 7.76 0.29
CA SER A 116 -20.66 9.03 0.12
C SER A 116 -19.78 10.20 0.53
N GLY A 117 -19.68 11.21 -0.32
CA GLY A 117 -18.84 12.39 -0.12
C GLY A 117 -17.43 12.27 -0.67
N ILE A 118 -16.94 11.05 -0.93
CA ILE A 118 -15.64 10.77 -1.53
C ILE A 118 -15.75 9.66 -2.59
N GLU A 119 -16.79 9.73 -3.40
CA GLU A 119 -17.16 8.65 -4.34
C GLU A 119 -16.08 8.30 -5.35
N ASN A 120 -15.21 9.25 -5.69
CA ASN A 120 -14.13 9.01 -6.65
C ASN A 120 -12.93 8.27 -6.03
N ASP A 121 -12.85 8.22 -4.72
CA ASP A 121 -11.80 7.47 -4.02
C ASP A 121 -12.24 6.02 -3.83
N SER A 122 -11.26 5.12 -3.71
CA SER A 122 -11.53 3.69 -3.54
C SER A 122 -11.15 3.27 -2.13
N LEU A 123 -12.13 2.84 -1.34
CA LEU A 123 -11.86 2.20 -0.06
C LEU A 123 -11.76 0.71 -0.28
N LEU A 124 -10.54 0.18 -0.14
CA LEU A 124 -10.30 -1.25 -0.25
C LEU A 124 -10.60 -1.93 1.08
N VAL A 125 -11.26 -3.07 1.02
CA VAL A 125 -11.32 -4.02 2.12
C VAL A 125 -10.46 -5.21 1.72
N LEU A 126 -9.41 -5.47 2.50
CA LEU A 126 -8.41 -6.48 2.19
C LEU A 126 -8.44 -7.59 3.23
N GLU A 127 -8.29 -8.82 2.78
CA GLU A 127 -8.08 -9.98 3.64
C GLU A 127 -6.61 -10.34 3.63
N VAL A 128 -5.98 -10.41 4.79
CA VAL A 128 -4.58 -10.82 4.92
C VAL A 128 -4.49 -12.33 4.80
N LEU A 129 -3.76 -12.81 3.79
CA LEU A 129 -3.58 -14.23 3.54
C LEU A 129 -2.33 -14.77 4.23
N SER A 130 -1.27 -13.95 4.26
CA SER A 130 -0.02 -14.29 4.95
C SER A 130 0.71 -13.00 5.30
N TYR A 131 1.61 -13.06 6.27
CA TYR A 131 2.39 -11.90 6.65
C TYR A 131 3.72 -12.29 7.28
N ASP A 132 4.67 -11.35 7.19
CA ASP A 132 5.92 -11.34 7.96
C ASP A 132 6.02 -10.02 8.70
N GLN A 133 6.45 -10.08 9.96
CA GLN A 133 6.60 -8.89 10.78
C GLN A 133 7.97 -8.87 11.44
N SER A 134 8.72 -7.78 11.21
CA SER A 134 10.02 -7.56 11.84
C SER A 134 9.84 -7.11 13.30
N THR A 135 10.62 -7.68 14.20
CA THR A 135 10.60 -7.27 15.61
C THR A 135 11.63 -6.19 15.92
N GLY A 136 12.62 -5.98 15.04
CA GLY A 136 13.77 -5.13 15.33
C GLY A 136 13.65 -3.68 14.88
N SER A 137 12.65 -3.33 14.10
CA SER A 137 12.51 -1.98 13.55
C SER A 137 11.17 -1.35 13.97
N ALA A 138 11.11 -0.03 13.90
CA ALA A 138 9.88 0.73 14.16
C ALA A 138 9.20 1.08 12.84
N PHE A 139 7.89 1.34 12.91
CA PHE A 139 7.15 1.85 11.76
C PHE A 139 7.61 3.26 11.38
N LEU A 140 7.68 3.52 10.08
CA LEU A 140 7.88 4.86 9.55
C LEU A 140 6.56 5.62 9.62
N SER A 141 6.57 6.79 10.28
CA SER A 141 5.40 7.66 10.33
C SER A 141 5.33 8.53 9.07
N ALA A 142 4.12 8.80 8.59
CA ALA A 142 3.91 9.71 7.45
C ALA A 142 4.41 11.13 7.76
N ASP A 143 4.43 11.53 9.03
CA ASP A 143 4.95 12.83 9.45
C ASP A 143 6.47 12.97 9.25
N GLU A 144 7.18 11.88 9.07
CA GLU A 144 8.63 11.86 8.91
C GLU A 144 9.08 11.98 7.45
N VAL A 145 8.13 12.09 6.54
CA VAL A 145 8.39 12.08 5.09
C VAL A 145 8.04 13.42 4.44
#